data_542cd4c27b168210cdc3e2a58632a81d
#
_entry.id   542cd4c27b168210cdc3e2a58632a81d
#
_cell.length_a   1.000
_cell.length_b   1.000
_cell.length_c   1.000
_cell.angle_alpha   90.00
_cell.angle_beta   90.00
_cell.angle_gamma   90.00
#
_symmetry.space_group_name_H-M   'P 1'
#
loop_
_entity.id
_entity.type
_entity.pdbx_description
1 polymer ?
#
loop_
_entity_poly.entity_id
_entity_poly.type
_entity_poly.pdbx_seq_one_letter_code
_entity_poly.pdbx_strand_id
1 'polypeptide(L)'
;MKNMNLRIFKQVLSLTLMALVFTAFQQEKKPASIQPNIVLIFMDDMGYADLSCFGSTTISTPNIDQLAANGMKFTDFHVAASICTPSRTALLTGCYPQRLGLPKVIFPESKDNPGNTGINPEEQTIAELLKGRGYATSMAGKWHLGDKKMFLPTQHGFDQYFGVPYSNDMTIAPDMVLSENALLRNGMTREMIQNYATLKIANKNHQTPLMKNNEVIEFPADQSTLTKRYTEFCLDFINQQAGKSPFFMYLAHTMPHTPISASKDFIGKSKGGLYGDVIEEIDWSVGEIIKTLDKKGVLDNTLVIFTSDNGPWLTYGNHGGSAGILRGGKFDIFEGGFRVPCIMSLPSVIPKGKVSNEFITSLDIVPTICEMTGTDLPSKKIDGINILSVLKGKKMRKILDNRYFYYFSENKLKAIRKDKWKYIIPINYSVVTNPGRDGKNGKTEPNKQEEALYNLEKDISESKNIIKENPGIANELKTALEAFEQTIKKEARPVGVAKNTF
;
A
#
# COMPACT_ATOMS: atom_id res chain seq x y z
N MET A 1 -55.31 12.12 -53.51
CA MET A 1 -54.97 11.36 -52.30
C MET A 1 -53.63 10.66 -52.37
N LYS A 2 -53.12 10.09 -53.46
CA LYS A 2 -51.80 9.40 -53.52
C LYS A 2 -50.60 10.32 -53.32
N ASN A 3 -50.61 11.57 -53.70
CA ASN A 3 -49.47 12.49 -53.61
C ASN A 3 -49.28 13.14 -52.19
N MET A 4 -50.35 13.15 -51.43
CA MET A 4 -50.31 13.71 -50.05
C MET A 4 -49.61 12.75 -49.05
N ASN A 5 -49.84 11.45 -49.20
CA ASN A 5 -49.22 10.44 -48.36
C ASN A 5 -47.67 10.32 -48.55
N LEU A 6 -47.21 10.57 -49.79
CA LEU A 6 -45.75 10.51 -50.07
C LEU A 6 -44.97 11.69 -49.48
N ARG A 7 -45.58 12.87 -49.35
CA ARG A 7 -44.98 14.05 -48.70
C ARG A 7 -44.89 13.88 -47.21
N ILE A 8 -45.95 13.35 -46.59
CA ILE A 8 -45.95 13.07 -45.13
C ILE A 8 -44.95 11.99 -44.80
N PHE A 9 -44.83 10.92 -45.59
CA PHE A 9 -43.85 9.86 -45.40
C PHE A 9 -42.40 10.37 -45.50
N LYS A 10 -42.09 11.25 -46.46
CA LYS A 10 -40.75 11.88 -46.59
C LYS A 10 -40.44 12.84 -45.46
N GLN A 11 -41.41 13.56 -44.92
CA GLN A 11 -41.21 14.45 -43.77
C GLN A 11 -40.99 13.67 -42.46
N VAL A 12 -41.72 12.59 -42.24
CA VAL A 12 -41.54 11.71 -41.06
C VAL A 12 -40.19 10.99 -41.14
N LEU A 13 -39.78 10.52 -42.34
CA LEU A 13 -38.49 9.85 -42.54
C LEU A 13 -37.31 10.82 -42.32
N SER A 14 -37.46 12.09 -42.75
CA SER A 14 -36.46 13.14 -42.55
C SER A 14 -36.31 13.56 -41.05
N LEU A 15 -37.44 13.61 -40.33
CA LEU A 15 -37.45 13.90 -38.90
C LEU A 15 -36.88 12.75 -38.07
N THR A 16 -37.13 11.49 -38.44
CA THR A 16 -36.53 10.32 -37.77
C THR A 16 -35.02 10.21 -38.04
N LEU A 17 -34.57 10.53 -39.25
CA LEU A 17 -33.16 10.54 -39.61
C LEU A 17 -32.40 11.66 -38.87
N MET A 18 -33.04 12.83 -38.71
CA MET A 18 -32.46 13.95 -37.94
C MET A 18 -32.42 13.66 -36.44
N ALA A 19 -33.40 12.96 -35.88
CA ALA A 19 -33.40 12.52 -34.50
C ALA A 19 -32.31 11.46 -34.23
N LEU A 20 -32.09 10.51 -35.16
CA LEU A 20 -31.01 9.51 -35.07
C LEU A 20 -29.61 10.12 -35.22
N VAL A 21 -29.44 11.19 -36.00
CA VAL A 21 -28.17 11.92 -36.09
C VAL A 21 -27.89 12.74 -34.83
N PHE A 22 -28.93 13.29 -34.17
CA PHE A 22 -28.75 14.02 -32.91
C PHE A 22 -28.44 13.10 -31.71
N THR A 23 -28.95 11.86 -31.68
CA THR A 23 -28.61 10.88 -30.63
C THR A 23 -27.21 10.28 -30.78
N ALA A 24 -26.67 10.24 -32.01
CA ALA A 24 -25.30 9.76 -32.27
C ALA A 24 -24.18 10.77 -31.85
N PHE A 25 -24.54 12.05 -31.59
CA PHE A 25 -23.55 13.10 -31.23
C PHE A 25 -23.52 13.50 -29.76
N GLN A 26 -24.32 12.86 -28.90
CA GLN A 26 -24.14 12.99 -27.46
C GLN A 26 -23.26 11.85 -26.89
N GLN A 27 -22.09 11.62 -27.48
CA GLN A 27 -20.98 11.07 -26.74
C GLN A 27 -20.55 12.19 -25.79
N GLU A 28 -20.97 12.12 -24.53
CA GLU A 28 -20.39 12.95 -23.48
C GLU A 28 -18.87 12.85 -23.64
N LYS A 29 -18.23 13.96 -24.06
CA LYS A 29 -16.78 14.06 -23.99
C LYS A 29 -16.42 13.85 -22.52
N LYS A 30 -15.91 12.64 -22.18
CA LYS A 30 -15.24 12.44 -20.90
C LYS A 30 -14.34 13.66 -20.70
N PRO A 31 -14.45 14.36 -19.57
CA PRO A 31 -13.56 15.50 -19.31
C PRO A 31 -12.13 15.06 -19.56
N ALA A 32 -11.35 15.89 -20.22
CA ALA A 32 -9.98 15.56 -20.56
C ALA A 32 -9.27 15.05 -19.30
N SER A 33 -8.80 13.82 -19.32
CA SER A 33 -8.10 13.20 -18.19
C SER A 33 -6.84 14.01 -17.94
N ILE A 34 -6.58 14.36 -16.68
CA ILE A 34 -5.48 15.23 -16.31
C ILE A 34 -4.11 14.57 -16.59
N GLN A 35 -4.00 13.28 -16.66
CA GLN A 35 -2.75 12.51 -16.77
C GLN A 35 -1.64 13.03 -15.82
N PRO A 36 -1.87 13.09 -14.50
CA PRO A 36 -0.84 13.54 -13.59
C PRO A 36 0.29 12.50 -13.49
N ASN A 37 1.50 12.95 -13.20
CA ASN A 37 2.48 12.04 -12.66
C ASN A 37 2.00 11.50 -11.31
N ILE A 38 2.47 10.32 -10.93
CA ILE A 38 2.07 9.68 -9.69
C ILE A 38 3.33 9.25 -8.94
N VAL A 39 3.45 9.70 -7.70
CA VAL A 39 4.50 9.31 -6.75
C VAL A 39 3.82 8.69 -5.53
N LEU A 40 3.97 7.39 -5.37
CA LEU A 40 3.44 6.63 -4.25
C LEU A 40 4.58 6.28 -3.30
N ILE A 41 4.60 6.90 -2.10
CA ILE A 41 5.60 6.70 -1.06
C ILE A 41 4.98 5.84 0.03
N PHE A 42 5.52 4.65 0.23
CA PHE A 42 4.92 3.61 1.06
C PHE A 42 5.91 3.11 2.10
N MET A 43 5.56 3.28 3.38
CA MET A 43 6.41 2.89 4.50
C MET A 43 6.17 1.44 4.89
N ASP A 44 7.10 0.87 5.65
CA ASP A 44 7.06 -0.47 6.20
C ASP A 44 6.97 -0.41 7.72
N ASP A 45 5.84 -0.79 8.31
CA ASP A 45 5.56 -0.77 9.76
C ASP A 45 5.48 0.64 10.40
N MET A 46 5.21 1.71 9.68
CA MET A 46 5.07 3.04 10.28
C MET A 46 3.72 3.16 10.99
N GLY A 47 3.77 3.53 12.27
CA GLY A 47 2.59 3.73 13.09
C GLY A 47 1.85 5.03 12.82
N TYR A 48 0.58 5.07 13.22
CA TYR A 48 -0.29 6.24 13.04
C TYR A 48 0.27 7.52 13.65
N ALA A 49 0.94 7.44 14.81
CA ALA A 49 1.43 8.58 15.57
C ALA A 49 2.93 8.85 15.41
N ASP A 50 3.58 8.32 14.37
CA ASP A 50 5.03 8.47 14.19
C ASP A 50 5.45 9.79 13.51
N LEU A 51 4.50 10.54 12.94
CA LEU A 51 4.74 11.81 12.25
C LEU A 51 4.29 13.00 13.09
N SER A 52 4.99 14.14 13.00
CA SER A 52 4.62 15.37 13.75
C SER A 52 3.19 15.79 13.44
N CYS A 53 2.75 15.82 12.18
CA CYS A 53 1.38 16.19 11.80
C CYS A 53 0.32 15.15 12.21
N PHE A 54 0.71 13.97 12.69
CA PHE A 54 -0.16 12.95 13.28
C PHE A 54 0.01 12.82 14.81
N GLY A 55 0.79 13.68 15.45
CA GLY A 55 0.85 13.81 16.90
C GLY A 55 2.16 13.38 17.56
N SER A 56 3.20 12.99 16.80
CA SER A 56 4.52 12.77 17.38
C SER A 56 5.08 14.07 17.99
N THR A 57 5.59 13.98 19.21
CA THR A 57 6.23 15.11 19.93
C THR A 57 7.74 14.98 20.02
N THR A 58 8.28 13.83 19.65
CA THR A 58 9.72 13.51 19.77
C THR A 58 10.41 13.34 18.42
N ILE A 59 9.66 13.15 17.35
CA ILE A 59 10.15 12.96 15.99
C ILE A 59 9.74 14.16 15.14
N SER A 60 10.67 14.77 14.41
CA SER A 60 10.44 15.95 13.59
C SER A 60 10.33 15.58 12.11
N THR A 61 9.17 15.91 11.49
CA THR A 61 8.91 15.56 10.08
C THR A 61 8.46 16.79 9.26
N PRO A 62 9.30 17.85 9.16
CA PRO A 62 8.88 19.12 8.58
C PRO A 62 8.52 19.03 7.10
N ASN A 63 9.15 18.15 6.32
CA ASN A 63 8.87 17.99 4.88
C ASN A 63 7.52 17.26 4.66
N ILE A 64 7.25 16.22 5.46
CA ILE A 64 5.96 15.51 5.44
C ILE A 64 4.85 16.42 5.96
N ASP A 65 5.10 17.23 6.99
CA ASP A 65 4.17 18.23 7.50
C ASP A 65 3.85 19.28 6.42
N GLN A 66 4.86 19.71 5.65
CA GLN A 66 4.66 20.63 4.52
C GLN A 66 3.86 19.97 3.39
N LEU A 67 4.06 18.67 3.13
CA LEU A 67 3.25 17.91 2.17
C LEU A 67 1.78 17.89 2.64
N ALA A 68 1.52 17.68 3.93
CA ALA A 68 0.18 17.73 4.51
C ALA A 68 -0.45 19.13 4.42
N ALA A 69 0.33 20.18 4.66
CA ALA A 69 -0.10 21.56 4.53
C ALA A 69 -0.43 21.97 3.09
N ASN A 70 0.25 21.38 2.10
CA ASN A 70 0.02 21.59 0.67
C ASN A 70 -0.97 20.61 0.04
N GLY A 71 -1.51 19.67 0.81
CA GLY A 71 -2.43 18.64 0.36
C GLY A 71 -3.57 18.38 1.34
N MET A 72 -3.95 17.13 1.46
CA MET A 72 -4.99 16.64 2.33
C MET A 72 -4.46 15.53 3.24
N LYS A 73 -4.62 15.72 4.55
CA LYS A 73 -4.36 14.71 5.58
C LYS A 73 -5.62 13.88 5.83
N PHE A 74 -5.49 12.56 5.78
CA PHE A 74 -6.59 11.63 6.06
C PHE A 74 -6.41 11.03 7.45
N THR A 75 -7.37 11.27 8.33
CA THR A 75 -7.35 10.76 9.70
C THR A 75 -8.03 9.41 9.86
N ASP A 76 -8.72 8.94 8.82
CA ASP A 76 -9.46 7.65 8.80
C ASP A 76 -9.12 6.83 7.55
N PHE A 77 -7.82 6.66 7.29
CA PHE A 77 -7.30 5.84 6.19
C PHE A 77 -6.89 4.45 6.70
N HIS A 78 -7.38 3.40 6.02
CA HIS A 78 -7.12 2.00 6.39
C HIS A 78 -6.41 1.23 5.29
N VAL A 79 -5.47 0.39 5.69
CA VAL A 79 -4.89 -0.64 4.82
C VAL A 79 -5.69 -1.93 4.92
N ALA A 80 -5.67 -2.74 3.87
CA ALA A 80 -6.52 -3.94 3.80
C ALA A 80 -6.01 -5.13 4.63
N ALA A 81 -4.81 -5.02 5.21
CA ALA A 81 -4.24 -6.03 6.10
C ALA A 81 -3.24 -5.39 7.06
N SER A 82 -3.09 -5.95 8.26
CA SER A 82 -2.13 -5.50 9.28
C SER A 82 -0.74 -6.14 9.14
N ILE A 83 -0.38 -6.62 7.94
CA ILE A 83 0.90 -7.26 7.60
C ILE A 83 1.31 -6.99 6.15
N CYS A 84 2.63 -7.03 5.88
CA CYS A 84 3.28 -6.51 4.67
C CYS A 84 2.75 -7.07 3.34
N THR A 85 3.00 -8.38 3.01
CA THR A 85 2.62 -8.97 1.70
C THR A 85 1.15 -8.75 1.36
N PRO A 86 0.19 -9.06 2.24
CA PRO A 86 -1.23 -8.82 1.97
C PRO A 86 -1.56 -7.35 1.72
N SER A 87 -1.00 -6.44 2.52
CA SER A 87 -1.26 -5.01 2.36
C SER A 87 -0.70 -4.46 1.04
N ARG A 88 0.52 -4.87 0.65
CA ARG A 88 1.16 -4.48 -0.62
C ARG A 88 0.39 -5.04 -1.81
N THR A 89 -0.09 -6.28 -1.72
CA THR A 89 -0.98 -6.88 -2.71
C THR A 89 -2.24 -6.02 -2.90
N ALA A 90 -2.90 -5.65 -1.80
CA ALA A 90 -4.12 -4.86 -1.84
C ALA A 90 -3.92 -3.47 -2.44
N LEU A 91 -2.84 -2.77 -2.05
CA LEU A 91 -2.50 -1.44 -2.57
C LEU A 91 -2.31 -1.46 -4.09
N LEU A 92 -1.56 -2.45 -4.61
CA LEU A 92 -1.19 -2.49 -6.03
C LEU A 92 -2.29 -3.02 -6.94
N THR A 93 -3.31 -3.73 -6.41
CA THR A 93 -4.35 -4.39 -7.20
C THR A 93 -5.76 -3.86 -6.95
N GLY A 94 -5.99 -3.15 -5.84
CA GLY A 94 -7.34 -2.72 -5.41
C GLY A 94 -8.22 -3.87 -4.89
N CYS A 95 -7.62 -5.01 -4.54
CA CYS A 95 -8.34 -6.22 -4.09
C CYS A 95 -7.97 -6.61 -2.67
N TYR A 96 -8.93 -7.18 -1.93
CA TYR A 96 -8.57 -7.91 -0.71
C TYR A 96 -7.58 -9.03 -1.04
N PRO A 97 -6.50 -9.20 -0.25
CA PRO A 97 -5.46 -10.19 -0.54
C PRO A 97 -5.98 -11.64 -0.53
N GLN A 98 -7.06 -11.90 0.20
CA GLN A 98 -7.76 -13.20 0.23
C GLN A 98 -8.37 -13.55 -1.13
N ARG A 99 -8.81 -12.53 -1.88
CA ARG A 99 -9.30 -12.71 -3.27
C ARG A 99 -8.20 -13.19 -4.21
N LEU A 100 -6.95 -12.83 -3.95
CA LEU A 100 -5.78 -13.13 -4.78
C LEU A 100 -4.95 -14.32 -4.28
N GLY A 101 -5.41 -15.02 -3.24
CA GLY A 101 -4.67 -16.12 -2.65
C GLY A 101 -3.37 -15.73 -1.94
N LEU A 102 -3.21 -14.44 -1.58
CA LEU A 102 -2.04 -13.88 -0.88
C LEU A 102 -2.36 -13.33 0.52
N PRO A 103 -3.07 -14.10 1.38
CA PRO A 103 -3.50 -13.61 2.69
C PRO A 103 -2.41 -13.62 3.76
N LYS A 104 -1.23 -14.19 3.46
CA LYS A 104 -0.10 -14.38 4.40
C LYS A 104 1.15 -13.70 3.91
N VAL A 105 2.07 -13.46 4.81
CA VAL A 105 3.44 -13.09 4.46
C VAL A 105 4.09 -14.24 3.69
N ILE A 106 4.73 -13.92 2.58
CA ILE A 106 5.55 -14.86 1.83
C ILE A 106 7.01 -14.71 2.22
N PHE A 107 7.72 -15.81 2.18
CA PHE A 107 9.12 -15.91 2.60
C PHE A 107 9.97 -16.43 1.46
N PRO A 108 11.27 -16.09 1.42
CA PRO A 108 12.20 -16.72 0.49
C PRO A 108 12.22 -18.23 0.69
N GLU A 109 12.63 -18.93 -0.34
CA GLU A 109 12.77 -20.37 -0.30
C GLU A 109 13.66 -20.83 0.85
N SER A 110 13.20 -21.87 1.58
CA SER A 110 13.91 -22.49 2.69
C SER A 110 13.59 -23.99 2.74
N LYS A 111 14.26 -24.74 3.62
CA LYS A 111 13.99 -26.18 3.79
C LYS A 111 12.51 -26.49 4.04
N ASP A 112 11.82 -25.61 4.77
CA ASP A 112 10.44 -25.83 5.21
C ASP A 112 9.42 -24.98 4.41
N ASN A 113 9.90 -24.18 3.45
CA ASN A 113 9.09 -23.34 2.59
C ASN A 113 9.62 -23.40 1.15
N PRO A 114 8.82 -23.86 0.19
CA PRO A 114 9.25 -23.93 -1.22
C PRO A 114 9.54 -22.56 -1.85
N GLY A 115 9.12 -21.43 -1.23
CA GLY A 115 9.40 -20.08 -1.70
C GLY A 115 8.92 -19.79 -3.13
N ASN A 116 8.02 -20.61 -3.66
CA ASN A 116 7.61 -20.58 -5.06
C ASN A 116 6.29 -19.81 -5.30
N THR A 117 5.79 -19.08 -4.31
CA THR A 117 4.54 -18.34 -4.41
C THR A 117 4.79 -16.85 -4.55
N GLY A 118 3.89 -16.18 -5.28
CA GLY A 118 3.93 -14.72 -5.46
C GLY A 118 2.64 -14.20 -6.09
N ILE A 119 2.65 -12.93 -6.46
CA ILE A 119 1.51 -12.34 -7.17
C ILE A 119 1.28 -13.08 -8.49
N ASN A 120 0.01 -13.47 -8.74
CA ASN A 120 -0.30 -14.18 -9.98
C ASN A 120 -0.10 -13.24 -11.19
N PRO A 121 0.68 -13.64 -12.22
CA PRO A 121 0.89 -12.83 -13.42
C PRO A 121 -0.38 -12.44 -14.20
N GLU A 122 -1.50 -13.10 -13.93
CA GLU A 122 -2.80 -12.72 -14.49
C GLU A 122 -3.50 -11.57 -13.74
N GLU A 123 -2.97 -11.15 -12.60
CA GLU A 123 -3.49 -10.00 -11.86
C GLU A 123 -2.87 -8.71 -12.38
N GLN A 124 -3.70 -7.71 -12.59
CA GLN A 124 -3.24 -6.41 -13.07
C GLN A 124 -2.89 -5.49 -11.90
N THR A 125 -1.65 -5.07 -11.85
CA THR A 125 -1.17 -4.05 -10.91
C THR A 125 -1.43 -2.65 -11.45
N ILE A 126 -1.40 -1.65 -10.55
CA ILE A 126 -1.45 -0.24 -10.93
C ILE A 126 -0.36 0.14 -11.94
N ALA A 127 0.84 -0.48 -11.85
CA ALA A 127 1.93 -0.21 -12.77
C ALA A 127 1.62 -0.74 -14.19
N GLU A 128 1.05 -1.94 -14.31
CA GLU A 128 0.64 -2.51 -15.60
C GLU A 128 -0.46 -1.66 -16.26
N LEU A 129 -1.45 -1.23 -15.47
CA LEU A 129 -2.54 -0.38 -15.93
C LEU A 129 -2.02 0.96 -16.47
N LEU A 130 -1.14 1.62 -15.74
CA LEU A 130 -0.55 2.90 -16.12
C LEU A 130 0.43 2.77 -17.30
N LYS A 131 1.23 1.69 -17.33
CA LYS A 131 2.12 1.39 -18.46
C LYS A 131 1.33 1.22 -19.76
N GLY A 132 0.18 0.53 -19.72
CA GLY A 132 -0.75 0.42 -20.84
C GLY A 132 -1.30 1.79 -21.32
N ARG A 133 -1.21 2.82 -20.47
CA ARG A 133 -1.60 4.20 -20.78
C ARG A 133 -0.43 5.10 -21.21
N GLY A 134 0.77 4.53 -21.36
CA GLY A 134 1.97 5.25 -21.79
C GLY A 134 2.76 5.91 -20.67
N TYR A 135 2.53 5.54 -19.41
CA TYR A 135 3.35 5.99 -18.29
C TYR A 135 4.70 5.29 -18.29
N ALA A 136 5.78 6.04 -18.06
CA ALA A 136 7.03 5.46 -17.61
C ALA A 136 6.89 5.00 -16.15
N THR A 137 7.39 3.81 -15.80
CA THR A 137 7.12 3.21 -14.50
C THR A 137 8.41 2.83 -13.79
N SER A 138 8.52 3.13 -12.49
CA SER A 138 9.71 2.83 -11.69
C SER A 138 9.33 2.40 -10.29
N MET A 139 10.10 1.46 -9.73
CA MET A 139 9.97 1.05 -8.34
C MET A 139 11.32 1.09 -7.63
N ALA A 140 11.33 1.67 -6.42
CA ALA A 140 12.44 1.57 -5.48
C ALA A 140 11.98 0.98 -4.15
N GLY A 141 12.81 0.12 -3.52
CA GLY A 141 12.59 -0.41 -2.18
C GLY A 141 11.99 -1.82 -2.12
N LYS A 142 11.18 -2.09 -1.11
CA LYS A 142 10.65 -3.42 -0.78
C LYS A 142 9.50 -3.84 -1.69
N TRP A 143 9.67 -4.99 -2.36
CA TRP A 143 8.63 -5.60 -3.20
C TRP A 143 7.65 -6.48 -2.40
N HIS A 144 8.13 -7.57 -1.87
CA HIS A 144 7.45 -8.55 -1.01
C HIS A 144 6.24 -9.27 -1.64
N LEU A 145 6.23 -9.44 -2.97
CA LEU A 145 5.17 -10.16 -3.70
C LEU A 145 5.72 -11.35 -4.52
N GLY A 146 6.88 -11.87 -4.15
CA GLY A 146 7.57 -13.02 -4.75
C GLY A 146 8.91 -12.64 -5.35
N ASP A 147 9.86 -13.59 -5.31
CA ASP A 147 11.26 -13.42 -5.72
C ASP A 147 11.61 -14.19 -7.00
N LYS A 148 10.78 -15.16 -7.41
CA LYS A 148 10.99 -15.85 -8.67
C LYS A 148 10.82 -14.87 -9.83
N LYS A 149 11.59 -15.04 -10.89
CA LYS A 149 11.65 -14.11 -12.03
C LYS A 149 10.27 -13.65 -12.49
N MET A 150 9.29 -14.56 -12.55
CA MET A 150 7.92 -14.26 -12.99
C MET A 150 7.13 -13.35 -12.03
N PHE A 151 7.58 -13.19 -10.79
CA PHE A 151 6.92 -12.38 -9.76
C PHE A 151 7.63 -11.05 -9.52
N LEU A 152 8.80 -10.81 -10.11
CA LEU A 152 9.58 -9.59 -9.88
C LEU A 152 8.87 -8.35 -10.45
N PRO A 153 9.12 -7.16 -9.92
CA PRO A 153 8.46 -5.93 -10.34
C PRO A 153 8.48 -5.67 -11.85
N THR A 154 9.57 -6.04 -12.53
CA THR A 154 9.71 -5.88 -13.98
C THR A 154 8.75 -6.74 -14.80
N GLN A 155 8.15 -7.77 -14.21
CA GLN A 155 7.10 -8.61 -14.82
C GLN A 155 5.70 -8.10 -14.49
N HIS A 156 5.59 -7.12 -13.57
CA HIS A 156 4.34 -6.54 -13.09
C HIS A 156 4.25 -5.04 -13.39
N GLY A 157 4.69 -4.64 -14.59
CA GLY A 157 4.47 -3.33 -15.16
C GLY A 157 5.55 -2.28 -14.87
N PHE A 158 6.56 -2.56 -14.05
CA PHE A 158 7.64 -1.61 -13.80
C PHE A 158 8.75 -1.75 -14.86
N ASP A 159 9.15 -0.61 -15.47
CA ASP A 159 10.24 -0.56 -16.45
C ASP A 159 11.60 -0.76 -15.78
N GLN A 160 11.73 -0.33 -14.53
CA GLN A 160 12.95 -0.48 -13.74
C GLN A 160 12.64 -0.70 -12.26
N TYR A 161 13.51 -1.45 -11.61
CA TYR A 161 13.43 -1.78 -10.20
C TYR A 161 14.79 -1.66 -9.52
N PHE A 162 14.82 -1.08 -8.32
CA PHE A 162 15.99 -1.03 -7.46
C PHE A 162 15.55 -1.23 -6.01
N GLY A 163 15.83 -2.39 -5.40
CA GLY A 163 15.31 -2.64 -4.07
C GLY A 163 15.56 -4.04 -3.53
N VAL A 164 14.80 -4.41 -2.51
CA VAL A 164 14.87 -5.71 -1.85
C VAL A 164 13.62 -6.54 -2.16
N PRO A 165 13.77 -7.83 -2.50
CA PRO A 165 12.65 -8.67 -2.96
C PRO A 165 11.69 -9.05 -1.84
N TYR A 166 12.15 -9.01 -0.59
CA TYR A 166 11.43 -9.34 0.64
C TYR A 166 11.58 -8.23 1.69
N SER A 167 11.26 -8.53 2.94
CA SER A 167 11.55 -7.68 4.07
C SER A 167 13.05 -7.62 4.36
N ASN A 168 13.52 -6.53 4.94
CA ASN A 168 14.93 -6.30 5.26
C ASN A 168 15.49 -7.24 6.35
N ASP A 169 14.64 -7.97 7.05
CA ASP A 169 14.99 -9.01 8.02
C ASP A 169 15.07 -10.42 7.42
N MET A 170 14.77 -10.57 6.12
CA MET A 170 14.80 -11.84 5.40
C MET A 170 16.13 -12.01 4.62
N THR A 171 16.34 -13.19 4.07
CA THR A 171 17.59 -13.54 3.37
C THR A 171 17.39 -13.65 1.86
N ILE A 172 18.47 -13.97 1.14
CA ILE A 172 18.48 -14.29 -0.29
C ILE A 172 17.92 -15.71 -0.52
N ALA A 173 17.18 -15.91 -1.62
CA ALA A 173 16.85 -17.26 -2.10
C ALA A 173 17.97 -17.80 -3.00
N PRO A 174 18.24 -19.11 -2.96
CA PRO A 174 19.40 -19.72 -3.64
C PRO A 174 19.39 -19.60 -5.17
N ASP A 175 18.21 -19.55 -5.77
CA ASP A 175 17.99 -19.47 -7.21
C ASP A 175 17.94 -18.02 -7.75
N MET A 176 18.16 -17.03 -6.88
CA MET A 176 18.25 -15.64 -7.33
C MET A 176 19.51 -15.43 -8.20
N VAL A 177 19.32 -14.73 -9.31
CA VAL A 177 20.40 -14.43 -10.25
C VAL A 177 21.32 -13.37 -9.65
N LEU A 178 22.59 -13.72 -9.46
CA LEU A 178 23.63 -12.77 -9.05
C LEU A 178 24.21 -12.09 -10.29
N SER A 179 24.21 -10.75 -10.29
CA SER A 179 24.95 -9.98 -11.31
C SER A 179 26.43 -10.37 -11.35
N GLU A 180 27.06 -10.31 -12.50
CA GLU A 180 28.49 -10.64 -12.67
C GLU A 180 29.37 -9.86 -11.67
N ASN A 181 29.07 -8.56 -11.50
CA ASN A 181 29.80 -7.65 -10.61
C ASN A 181 29.11 -7.45 -9.25
N ALA A 182 28.33 -8.44 -8.77
CA ALA A 182 27.66 -8.32 -7.48
C ALA A 182 28.66 -8.13 -6.34
N LEU A 183 28.40 -7.10 -5.52
CA LEU A 183 29.19 -6.82 -4.32
C LEU A 183 28.81 -7.80 -3.21
N LEU A 184 29.70 -8.73 -2.91
CA LEU A 184 29.52 -9.69 -1.80
C LEU A 184 30.25 -9.20 -0.56
N ARG A 185 29.51 -8.99 0.54
CA ARG A 185 30.01 -8.47 1.80
C ARG A 185 30.18 -9.58 2.85
N ASN A 186 30.83 -9.27 3.95
CA ASN A 186 30.96 -10.15 5.13
C ASN A 186 31.54 -11.54 4.80
N GLY A 187 32.44 -11.63 3.82
CA GLY A 187 33.07 -12.89 3.42
C GLY A 187 32.18 -13.86 2.64
N MET A 188 30.99 -13.41 2.19
CA MET A 188 30.10 -14.22 1.37
C MET A 188 30.73 -14.50 0.00
N THR A 189 30.56 -15.73 -0.51
CA THR A 189 30.97 -16.14 -1.85
C THR A 189 29.76 -16.59 -2.67
N ARG A 190 29.91 -16.64 -4.00
CA ARG A 190 28.87 -17.17 -4.89
C ARG A 190 28.48 -18.60 -4.54
N GLU A 191 29.46 -19.46 -4.27
CA GLU A 191 29.26 -20.85 -3.86
C GLU A 191 28.44 -20.93 -2.54
N MET A 192 28.76 -20.07 -1.56
CA MET A 192 28.00 -20.04 -0.31
C MET A 192 26.53 -19.68 -0.52
N ILE A 193 26.25 -18.76 -1.44
CA ILE A 193 24.88 -18.34 -1.76
C ILE A 193 24.11 -19.46 -2.49
N GLN A 194 24.77 -20.21 -3.35
CA GLN A 194 24.18 -21.33 -4.09
C GLN A 194 24.01 -22.59 -3.22
N ASN A 195 24.70 -22.65 -2.09
CA ASN A 195 24.62 -23.79 -1.18
C ASN A 195 23.61 -23.55 -0.05
N TYR A 196 22.47 -24.17 -0.16
CA TYR A 196 21.35 -24.11 0.78
C TYR A 196 21.69 -24.34 2.25
N ALA A 197 22.62 -25.28 2.52
CA ALA A 197 23.03 -25.60 3.88
C ALA A 197 23.74 -24.41 4.57
N THR A 198 24.44 -23.62 3.78
CA THR A 198 25.17 -22.43 4.26
C THR A 198 24.24 -21.25 4.51
N LEU A 199 23.21 -21.07 3.69
CA LEU A 199 22.24 -19.98 3.83
C LEU A 199 21.31 -20.12 5.03
N LYS A 200 21.12 -21.31 5.57
CA LYS A 200 20.43 -21.53 6.85
C LYS A 200 20.96 -20.67 8.00
N ILE A 201 22.23 -20.30 7.93
CA ILE A 201 22.90 -19.47 8.93
C ILE A 201 22.55 -17.98 8.74
N ALA A 202 22.25 -17.58 7.50
CA ALA A 202 21.98 -16.19 7.14
C ALA A 202 20.65 -15.66 7.75
N ASN A 203 19.66 -16.50 7.94
CA ASN A 203 18.38 -16.10 8.57
C ASN A 203 18.51 -15.54 10.00
N LYS A 204 19.62 -15.83 10.69
CA LYS A 204 19.85 -15.28 12.03
C LYS A 204 20.43 -13.86 12.02
N ASN A 205 20.94 -13.39 10.88
CA ASN A 205 21.69 -12.15 10.76
C ASN A 205 21.01 -11.08 9.92
N HIS A 206 19.75 -11.27 9.54
CA HIS A 206 18.97 -10.30 8.76
C HIS A 206 19.71 -9.82 7.51
N GLN A 207 20.11 -10.75 6.65
CA GLN A 207 20.92 -10.47 5.47
C GLN A 207 20.03 -10.42 4.22
N THR A 208 19.55 -9.25 3.85
CA THR A 208 18.73 -9.08 2.64
C THR A 208 19.59 -8.78 1.40
N PRO A 209 19.23 -9.28 0.21
CA PRO A 209 19.90 -8.89 -1.03
C PRO A 209 19.36 -7.54 -1.53
N LEU A 210 20.23 -6.79 -2.22
CA LEU A 210 19.81 -5.63 -3.01
C LEU A 210 19.82 -6.00 -4.48
N MET A 211 18.73 -5.71 -5.16
CA MET A 211 18.52 -6.02 -6.58
C MET A 211 18.49 -4.75 -7.43
N LYS A 212 18.92 -4.92 -8.70
CA LYS A 212 18.60 -3.99 -9.79
C LYS A 212 17.91 -4.79 -10.88
N ASN A 213 16.69 -4.44 -11.19
CA ASN A 213 15.79 -5.20 -12.08
C ASN A 213 15.65 -6.67 -11.62
N ASN A 214 16.25 -7.60 -12.33
CA ASN A 214 16.10 -9.04 -12.09
C ASN A 214 17.36 -9.68 -11.47
N GLU A 215 18.35 -8.90 -11.10
CA GLU A 215 19.63 -9.40 -10.61
C GLU A 215 19.98 -8.83 -9.24
N VAL A 216 20.58 -9.66 -8.40
CA VAL A 216 21.17 -9.23 -7.13
C VAL A 216 22.50 -8.55 -7.43
N ILE A 217 22.64 -7.30 -7.01
CA ILE A 217 23.84 -6.47 -7.21
C ILE A 217 24.69 -6.34 -5.94
N GLU A 218 24.10 -6.67 -4.78
CA GLU A 218 24.80 -6.59 -3.49
C GLU A 218 24.18 -7.60 -2.50
N PHE A 219 25.03 -8.34 -1.77
CA PHE A 219 24.60 -9.25 -0.72
C PHE A 219 25.69 -9.44 0.37
N PRO A 220 25.31 -9.34 1.66
CA PRO A 220 24.11 -8.68 2.14
C PRO A 220 24.14 -7.18 1.84
N ALA A 221 22.97 -6.57 1.67
CA ALA A 221 22.86 -5.14 1.46
C ALA A 221 23.27 -4.35 2.72
N ASP A 222 23.92 -3.22 2.52
CA ASP A 222 24.19 -2.27 3.60
C ASP A 222 22.93 -1.47 3.91
N GLN A 223 22.19 -1.92 4.92
CA GLN A 223 20.89 -1.35 5.31
C GLN A 223 20.96 0.12 5.72
N SER A 224 22.11 0.59 6.23
CA SER A 224 22.29 2.00 6.62
C SER A 224 22.30 2.97 5.43
N THR A 225 22.41 2.44 4.21
CA THR A 225 22.45 3.24 2.99
C THR A 225 21.17 3.18 2.16
N LEU A 226 20.24 2.28 2.50
CA LEU A 226 19.12 1.94 1.63
C LEU A 226 18.16 3.12 1.43
N THR A 227 17.76 3.83 2.49
CA THR A 227 16.85 5.00 2.38
C THR A 227 17.41 6.05 1.43
N LYS A 228 18.70 6.39 1.58
CA LYS A 228 19.38 7.33 0.70
C LYS A 228 19.44 6.84 -0.75
N ARG A 229 19.88 5.59 -0.97
CA ARG A 229 20.02 4.99 -2.31
C ARG A 229 18.68 4.86 -3.04
N TYR A 230 17.60 4.52 -2.35
CA TYR A 230 16.26 4.51 -2.92
C TYR A 230 15.83 5.93 -3.34
N THR A 231 16.12 6.91 -2.49
CA THR A 231 15.84 8.31 -2.79
C THR A 231 16.59 8.77 -4.04
N GLU A 232 17.91 8.56 -4.10
CA GLU A 232 18.75 8.93 -5.25
C GLU A 232 18.26 8.28 -6.55
N PHE A 233 17.91 6.99 -6.52
CA PHE A 233 17.31 6.27 -7.66
C PHE A 233 16.01 6.91 -8.13
N CYS A 234 15.14 7.33 -7.19
CA CYS A 234 13.90 8.02 -7.51
C CYS A 234 14.16 9.42 -8.11
N LEU A 235 15.13 10.18 -7.58
CA LEU A 235 15.50 11.49 -8.11
C LEU A 235 16.04 11.39 -9.54
N ASP A 236 16.85 10.37 -9.83
CA ASP A 236 17.36 10.10 -11.18
C ASP A 236 16.23 9.80 -12.16
N PHE A 237 15.27 8.98 -11.74
CA PHE A 237 14.09 8.66 -12.54
C PHE A 237 13.24 9.90 -12.84
N ILE A 238 12.93 10.72 -11.83
CA ILE A 238 12.20 11.97 -12.00
C ILE A 238 12.96 12.89 -12.96
N ASN A 239 14.29 13.05 -12.78
CA ASN A 239 15.13 13.87 -13.64
C ASN A 239 15.11 13.44 -15.10
N GLN A 240 14.99 12.12 -15.35
CA GLN A 240 14.96 11.55 -16.70
C GLN A 240 13.59 11.68 -17.36
N GLN A 241 12.48 11.61 -16.61
CA GLN A 241 11.13 11.53 -17.17
C GLN A 241 10.36 12.85 -17.16
N ALA A 242 10.65 13.75 -16.22
CA ALA A 242 9.93 15.00 -16.08
C ALA A 242 9.92 15.81 -17.40
N GLY A 243 8.71 16.15 -17.86
CA GLY A 243 8.49 16.87 -19.13
C GLY A 243 8.58 16.03 -20.40
N LYS A 244 8.82 14.69 -20.32
CA LYS A 244 8.85 13.80 -21.50
C LYS A 244 7.60 12.96 -21.62
N SER A 245 7.21 12.30 -20.53
CA SER A 245 6.03 11.45 -20.44
C SER A 245 5.46 11.49 -19.03
N PRO A 246 4.16 11.21 -18.83
CA PRO A 246 3.66 10.97 -17.49
C PRO A 246 4.38 9.77 -16.89
N PHE A 247 4.56 9.76 -15.56
CA PHE A 247 5.27 8.68 -14.89
C PHE A 247 4.57 8.22 -13.60
N PHE A 248 4.77 6.95 -13.28
CA PHE A 248 4.43 6.34 -12.01
C PHE A 248 5.70 5.88 -11.29
N MET A 249 5.93 6.40 -10.10
CA MET A 249 7.03 6.03 -9.22
C MET A 249 6.47 5.45 -7.93
N TYR A 250 6.83 4.21 -7.63
CA TYR A 250 6.52 3.54 -6.37
C TYR A 250 7.77 3.45 -5.51
N LEU A 251 7.87 4.30 -4.49
CA LEU A 251 8.93 4.27 -3.49
C LEU A 251 8.41 3.53 -2.25
N ALA A 252 8.79 2.28 -2.12
CA ALA A 252 8.43 1.41 -1.01
C ALA A 252 9.62 1.27 -0.05
N HIS A 253 9.79 2.23 0.87
CA HIS A 253 10.87 2.16 1.85
C HIS A 253 10.84 0.85 2.63
N THR A 254 12.03 0.33 2.97
CA THR A 254 12.18 -0.83 3.88
C THR A 254 12.08 -0.42 5.34
N MET A 255 12.24 0.87 5.62
CA MET A 255 12.15 1.46 6.95
C MET A 255 10.73 2.02 7.19
N PRO A 256 10.30 2.08 8.45
CA PRO A 256 11.02 1.74 9.69
C PRO A 256 10.86 0.27 10.17
N HIS A 257 10.71 -0.73 9.28
CA HIS A 257 10.67 -2.14 9.66
C HIS A 257 12.01 -2.59 10.28
N THR A 258 11.95 -3.35 11.36
CA THR A 258 13.15 -3.90 12.03
C THR A 258 13.85 -4.97 11.17
N PRO A 259 15.20 -5.06 11.24
CA PRO A 259 16.13 -4.18 11.98
C PRO A 259 16.21 -2.79 11.38
N ILE A 260 16.02 -1.77 12.20
CA ILE A 260 16.07 -0.38 11.74
C ILE A 260 17.50 0.11 11.60
N SER A 261 17.73 0.96 10.60
CA SER A 261 19.04 1.54 10.35
C SER A 261 18.89 2.92 9.68
N ALA A 262 19.63 3.89 10.15
CA ALA A 262 19.73 5.22 9.55
C ALA A 262 21.15 5.47 9.02
N SER A 263 21.27 6.35 8.03
CA SER A 263 22.58 6.75 7.53
C SER A 263 23.33 7.61 8.55
N LYS A 264 24.66 7.69 8.37
CA LYS A 264 25.55 8.48 9.25
C LYS A 264 25.14 9.96 9.39
N ASP A 265 24.40 10.47 8.40
CA ASP A 265 23.94 11.85 8.40
C ASP A 265 22.74 12.07 9.33
N PHE A 266 22.06 10.99 9.76
CA PHE A 266 20.87 11.05 10.62
C PHE A 266 21.05 10.36 11.97
N ILE A 267 21.89 9.33 12.06
CA ILE A 267 22.07 8.55 13.28
C ILE A 267 22.48 9.43 14.50
N GLY A 268 21.77 9.27 15.60
CA GLY A 268 22.01 9.97 16.87
C GLY A 268 21.52 11.42 16.90
N LYS A 269 20.70 11.87 15.96
CA LYS A 269 20.23 13.27 15.87
C LYS A 269 18.82 13.47 16.43
N SER A 270 17.95 12.49 16.26
CA SER A 270 16.57 12.60 16.70
C SER A 270 16.38 12.45 18.22
N LYS A 271 15.47 13.22 18.79
CA LYS A 271 15.00 13.01 20.17
C LYS A 271 14.23 11.70 20.34
N GLY A 272 13.73 11.12 19.24
CA GLY A 272 13.06 9.82 19.20
C GLY A 272 14.02 8.62 19.20
N GLY A 273 15.34 8.83 19.39
CA GLY A 273 16.36 7.78 19.32
C GLY A 273 16.50 7.24 17.89
N LEU A 274 17.02 6.01 17.74
CA LEU A 274 17.28 5.43 16.41
C LEU A 274 16.01 5.32 15.54
N TYR A 275 14.85 5.04 16.14
CA TYR A 275 13.58 5.04 15.38
C TYR A 275 13.27 6.44 14.83
N GLY A 276 13.47 7.47 15.65
CA GLY A 276 13.33 8.86 15.21
C GLY A 276 14.33 9.24 14.12
N ASP A 277 15.59 8.81 14.23
CA ASP A 277 16.61 9.04 13.19
C ASP A 277 16.17 8.49 11.84
N VAL A 278 15.58 7.28 11.85
CA VAL A 278 15.04 6.62 10.64
C VAL A 278 13.86 7.39 10.04
N ILE A 279 12.92 7.83 10.87
CA ILE A 279 11.76 8.60 10.39
C ILE A 279 12.20 9.98 9.85
N GLU A 280 13.17 10.63 10.49
CA GLU A 280 13.70 11.92 10.02
C GLU A 280 14.52 11.78 8.73
N GLU A 281 15.17 10.63 8.49
CA GLU A 281 15.78 10.32 7.18
C GLU A 281 14.72 10.06 6.09
N ILE A 282 13.61 9.42 6.43
CA ILE A 282 12.45 9.28 5.53
C ILE A 282 11.86 10.67 5.21
N ASP A 283 11.72 11.53 6.20
CA ASP A 283 11.24 12.91 5.99
C ASP A 283 12.13 13.69 5.02
N TRP A 284 13.46 13.56 5.18
CA TRP A 284 14.44 14.12 4.22
C TRP A 284 14.22 13.56 2.81
N SER A 285 14.01 12.26 2.67
CA SER A 285 13.74 11.61 1.38
C SER A 285 12.52 12.20 0.70
N VAL A 286 11.41 12.37 1.44
CA VAL A 286 10.20 13.03 0.94
C VAL A 286 10.50 14.46 0.49
N GLY A 287 11.26 15.20 1.29
CA GLY A 287 11.67 16.58 0.97
C GLY A 287 12.44 16.68 -0.34
N GLU A 288 13.43 15.80 -0.56
CA GLU A 288 14.22 15.81 -1.80
C GLU A 288 13.39 15.45 -3.05
N ILE A 289 12.42 14.53 -2.90
CA ILE A 289 11.48 14.20 -3.98
C ILE A 289 10.62 15.41 -4.33
N ILE A 290 9.97 16.02 -3.35
CA ILE A 290 9.10 17.20 -3.57
C ILE A 290 9.90 18.36 -4.20
N LYS A 291 11.06 18.65 -3.66
CA LYS A 291 11.97 19.69 -4.20
C LYS A 291 12.39 19.41 -5.65
N THR A 292 12.62 18.15 -6.00
CA THR A 292 12.99 17.76 -7.36
C THR A 292 11.81 17.91 -8.32
N LEU A 293 10.61 17.49 -7.92
CA LEU A 293 9.38 17.69 -8.69
C LEU A 293 9.11 19.19 -8.95
N ASP A 294 9.27 20.01 -7.92
CA ASP A 294 9.10 21.45 -8.00
C ASP A 294 10.14 22.08 -8.95
N LYS A 295 11.43 21.78 -8.76
CA LYS A 295 12.52 22.25 -9.64
C LYS A 295 12.33 21.87 -11.10
N LYS A 296 11.68 20.71 -11.37
CA LYS A 296 11.34 20.27 -12.74
C LYS A 296 10.05 20.88 -13.26
N GLY A 297 9.35 21.69 -12.48
CA GLY A 297 8.09 22.32 -12.87
C GLY A 297 6.93 21.33 -13.07
N VAL A 298 6.99 20.15 -12.44
CA VAL A 298 5.95 19.12 -12.59
C VAL A 298 5.16 18.84 -11.30
N LEU A 299 5.50 19.49 -10.18
CA LEU A 299 4.86 19.26 -8.89
C LEU A 299 3.35 19.52 -8.93
N ASP A 300 2.90 20.59 -9.59
CA ASP A 300 1.49 20.96 -9.68
C ASP A 300 0.64 19.90 -10.40
N ASN A 301 1.27 19.11 -11.28
CA ASN A 301 0.64 18.00 -12.00
C ASN A 301 1.17 16.63 -11.52
N THR A 302 1.55 16.50 -10.24
CA THR A 302 2.00 15.24 -9.64
C THR A 302 1.13 14.90 -8.44
N LEU A 303 0.46 13.74 -8.49
CA LEU A 303 -0.18 13.14 -7.31
C LEU A 303 0.88 12.49 -6.45
N VAL A 304 1.13 13.06 -5.28
CA VAL A 304 2.00 12.46 -4.26
C VAL A 304 1.11 11.83 -3.19
N ILE A 305 1.29 10.53 -2.96
CA ILE A 305 0.62 9.76 -1.91
C ILE A 305 1.68 9.28 -0.94
N PHE A 306 1.54 9.61 0.35
CA PHE A 306 2.37 9.12 1.44
C PHE A 306 1.52 8.31 2.41
N THR A 307 1.89 7.05 2.69
CA THR A 307 1.20 6.18 3.65
C THR A 307 2.07 4.99 4.05
N SER A 308 1.56 4.09 4.92
CA SER A 308 2.23 2.89 5.42
C SER A 308 1.49 1.61 5.00
N ASP A 309 2.18 0.47 5.04
CA ASP A 309 1.60 -0.83 4.70
C ASP A 309 0.81 -1.47 5.86
N ASN A 310 1.15 -1.19 7.09
CA ASN A 310 0.43 -1.56 8.30
C ASN A 310 0.88 -0.70 9.47
N GLY A 311 0.22 -0.88 10.61
CA GLY A 311 0.60 -0.20 11.84
C GLY A 311 1.92 -0.69 12.45
N PRO A 312 2.36 -0.11 13.58
CA PRO A 312 3.68 -0.28 14.18
C PRO A 312 3.85 -1.68 14.76
N TRP A 313 5.10 -2.17 14.80
CA TRP A 313 5.42 -3.47 15.39
C TRP A 313 5.75 -3.33 16.88
N LEU A 314 4.73 -3.21 17.70
CA LEU A 314 4.80 -2.84 19.12
C LEU A 314 5.69 -3.74 19.97
N THR A 315 5.91 -5.00 19.58
CA THR A 315 6.77 -5.92 20.32
C THR A 315 8.24 -5.49 20.34
N TYR A 316 8.69 -4.62 19.41
CA TYR A 316 10.05 -4.09 19.37
C TYR A 316 10.25 -2.82 20.20
N GLY A 317 9.23 -2.34 20.89
CA GLY A 317 9.32 -1.21 21.83
C GLY A 317 9.87 0.05 21.18
N ASN A 318 11.04 0.53 21.63
CA ASN A 318 11.68 1.74 21.11
C ASN A 318 12.13 1.64 19.64
N HIS A 319 12.04 0.46 18.99
CA HIS A 319 12.27 0.26 17.57
C HIS A 319 10.97 -0.10 16.81
N GLY A 320 9.84 -0.04 17.45
CA GLY A 320 8.56 -0.55 16.91
C GLY A 320 7.57 0.50 16.42
N GLY A 321 7.80 1.78 16.68
CA GLY A 321 6.85 2.86 16.35
C GLY A 321 5.69 2.98 17.32
N SER A 322 4.71 3.82 16.98
CA SER A 322 3.58 4.16 17.84
C SER A 322 2.26 4.27 17.07
N ALA A 323 1.24 3.53 17.52
CA ALA A 323 -0.13 3.71 17.06
C ALA A 323 -0.86 4.88 17.75
N GLY A 324 -0.22 5.56 18.70
CA GLY A 324 -0.84 6.65 19.47
C GLY A 324 -2.02 6.16 20.31
N ILE A 325 -3.19 6.74 20.07
CA ILE A 325 -4.43 6.40 20.79
C ILE A 325 -5.14 5.15 20.24
N LEU A 326 -4.68 4.59 19.14
CA LEU A 326 -5.29 3.42 18.51
C LEU A 326 -4.85 2.15 19.23
N ARG A 327 -5.75 1.20 19.35
CA ARG A 327 -5.48 -0.10 19.98
C ARG A 327 -4.69 -1.01 19.04
N GLY A 328 -3.69 -1.72 19.56
CA GLY A 328 -2.92 -2.74 18.84
C GLY A 328 -1.94 -2.15 17.81
N GLY A 329 -1.44 -3.02 16.96
CA GLY A 329 -0.47 -2.71 15.91
C GLY A 329 -0.38 -3.82 14.86
N LYS A 330 0.79 -4.00 14.26
CA LYS A 330 1.07 -5.07 13.31
C LYS A 330 0.60 -6.42 13.84
N PHE A 331 -0.05 -7.24 12.99
CA PHE A 331 -0.71 -8.52 13.26
C PHE A 331 -2.05 -8.44 13.99
N ASP A 332 -2.41 -7.31 14.61
CA ASP A 332 -3.68 -7.15 15.29
C ASP A 332 -4.82 -6.80 14.31
N ILE A 333 -6.06 -7.08 14.75
CA ILE A 333 -7.27 -6.69 14.01
C ILE A 333 -7.87 -5.36 14.49
N PHE A 334 -7.27 -4.76 15.50
CA PHE A 334 -7.66 -3.47 16.05
C PHE A 334 -7.20 -2.32 15.15
N GLU A 335 -7.75 -1.13 15.42
CA GLU A 335 -7.49 0.05 14.57
C GLU A 335 -5.99 0.33 14.39
N GLY A 336 -5.16 0.14 15.43
CA GLY A 336 -3.72 0.39 15.35
C GLY A 336 -2.94 -0.50 14.37
N GLY A 337 -3.52 -1.64 13.94
CA GLY A 337 -2.92 -2.49 12.91
C GLY A 337 -3.27 -2.05 11.48
N PHE A 338 -4.45 -1.44 11.29
CA PHE A 338 -5.02 -1.14 9.98
C PHE A 338 -5.06 0.35 9.65
N ARG A 339 -5.26 1.21 10.65
CA ARG A 339 -5.35 2.65 10.48
C ARG A 339 -3.97 3.27 10.56
N VAL A 340 -3.53 3.83 9.44
CA VAL A 340 -2.17 4.33 9.24
C VAL A 340 -2.19 5.80 8.80
N PRO A 341 -1.07 6.55 8.93
CA PRO A 341 -1.02 7.91 8.42
C PRO A 341 -1.17 7.90 6.89
N CYS A 342 -1.95 8.85 6.37
CA CYS A 342 -2.08 9.04 4.93
C CYS A 342 -2.17 10.52 4.60
N ILE A 343 -1.37 10.94 3.61
CA ILE A 343 -1.36 12.29 3.06
C ILE A 343 -1.39 12.17 1.55
N MET A 344 -2.26 12.95 0.88
CA MET A 344 -2.29 13.04 -0.58
C MET A 344 -2.22 14.50 -1.01
N SER A 345 -1.36 14.80 -1.97
CA SER A 345 -1.20 16.12 -2.56
C SER A 345 -1.19 16.04 -4.08
N LEU A 346 -1.99 16.84 -4.73
CA LEU A 346 -1.99 17.16 -6.15
C LEU A 346 -2.47 18.61 -6.25
N PRO A 347 -1.57 19.60 -6.29
CA PRO A 347 -1.93 21.01 -6.15
C PRO A 347 -3.00 21.49 -7.12
N SER A 348 -3.05 20.92 -8.34
CA SER A 348 -4.08 21.24 -9.35
C SER A 348 -5.48 20.71 -9.04
N VAL A 349 -5.64 19.77 -8.08
CA VAL A 349 -6.91 19.05 -7.83
C VAL A 349 -7.30 19.03 -6.36
N ILE A 350 -6.33 18.79 -5.46
CA ILE A 350 -6.56 18.58 -4.03
C ILE A 350 -6.45 19.92 -3.29
N PRO A 351 -7.47 20.36 -2.56
CA PRO A 351 -7.40 21.60 -1.78
C PRO A 351 -6.31 21.53 -0.71
N LYS A 352 -5.51 22.60 -0.61
CA LYS A 352 -4.41 22.71 0.39
C LYS A 352 -4.93 22.75 1.82
N GLY A 353 -4.18 22.16 2.74
CA GLY A 353 -4.39 22.22 4.18
C GLY A 353 -5.68 21.57 4.67
N LYS A 354 -6.26 20.66 3.90
CA LYS A 354 -7.49 19.97 4.31
C LYS A 354 -7.19 18.79 5.20
N VAL A 355 -8.09 18.56 6.14
CA VAL A 355 -8.16 17.34 6.94
C VAL A 355 -9.45 16.64 6.59
N SER A 356 -9.35 15.38 6.16
CA SER A 356 -10.50 14.53 5.86
C SER A 356 -10.60 13.42 6.91
N ASN A 357 -11.79 13.25 7.44
CA ASN A 357 -12.18 12.13 8.29
C ASN A 357 -13.10 11.14 7.55
N GLU A 358 -13.18 11.24 6.24
CA GLU A 358 -13.88 10.26 5.42
C GLU A 358 -13.15 8.91 5.49
N PHE A 359 -13.93 7.85 5.67
CA PHE A 359 -13.40 6.49 5.72
C PHE A 359 -12.98 6.02 4.33
N ILE A 360 -11.69 6.01 4.07
CA ILE A 360 -11.09 5.55 2.81
C ILE A 360 -10.02 4.48 3.07
N THR A 361 -9.67 3.73 2.04
CA THR A 361 -8.78 2.58 2.19
C THR A 361 -7.72 2.50 1.08
N SER A 362 -6.67 1.70 1.30
CA SER A 362 -5.66 1.42 0.28
C SER A 362 -6.22 0.73 -0.97
N LEU A 363 -7.35 0.03 -0.85
CA LEU A 363 -8.06 -0.56 -1.99
C LEU A 363 -8.56 0.49 -2.99
N ASP A 364 -8.84 1.71 -2.50
CA ASP A 364 -9.44 2.80 -3.28
C ASP A 364 -8.43 3.52 -4.17
N ILE A 365 -7.15 3.29 -3.96
CA ILE A 365 -6.07 3.95 -4.71
C ILE A 365 -6.13 3.57 -6.19
N VAL A 366 -6.23 2.27 -6.52
CA VAL A 366 -6.28 1.80 -7.91
C VAL A 366 -7.44 2.41 -8.70
N PRO A 367 -8.73 2.27 -8.29
CA PRO A 367 -9.83 2.83 -9.05
C PRO A 367 -9.82 4.36 -9.12
N THR A 368 -9.26 5.03 -8.11
CA THR A 368 -9.14 6.50 -8.10
C THR A 368 -8.09 6.96 -9.10
N ILE A 369 -6.95 6.30 -9.18
CA ILE A 369 -5.91 6.60 -10.17
C ILE A 369 -6.43 6.29 -11.59
N CYS A 370 -7.14 5.17 -11.80
CA CYS A 370 -7.74 4.84 -13.08
C CYS A 370 -8.70 5.96 -13.55
N GLU A 371 -9.59 6.43 -12.69
CA GLU A 371 -10.49 7.55 -13.00
C GLU A 371 -9.73 8.84 -13.31
N MET A 372 -8.71 9.16 -12.53
CA MET A 372 -7.92 10.39 -12.68
C MET A 372 -7.14 10.42 -13.99
N THR A 373 -6.59 9.28 -14.40
CA THR A 373 -5.74 9.14 -15.59
C THR A 373 -6.51 8.77 -16.85
N GLY A 374 -7.80 8.43 -16.72
CA GLY A 374 -8.63 7.91 -17.81
C GLY A 374 -8.21 6.49 -18.22
N THR A 375 -7.53 5.76 -17.34
CA THR A 375 -7.17 4.35 -17.52
C THR A 375 -8.38 3.48 -17.19
N ASP A 376 -8.58 2.41 -17.94
CA ASP A 376 -9.64 1.44 -17.64
C ASP A 376 -9.33 0.71 -16.33
N LEU A 377 -10.39 0.32 -15.61
CA LEU A 377 -10.26 -0.54 -14.44
C LEU A 377 -9.68 -1.91 -14.82
N PRO A 378 -9.07 -2.64 -13.88
CA PRO A 378 -8.70 -4.03 -14.11
C PRO A 378 -9.86 -4.84 -14.70
N SER A 379 -9.53 -5.77 -15.60
CA SER A 379 -10.54 -6.64 -16.24
C SER A 379 -11.25 -7.57 -15.25
N LYS A 380 -10.56 -7.93 -14.17
CA LYS A 380 -11.10 -8.73 -13.07
C LYS A 380 -11.66 -7.82 -11.98
N LYS A 381 -12.67 -8.33 -11.25
CA LYS A 381 -13.29 -7.62 -10.12
C LYS A 381 -12.26 -7.15 -9.09
N ILE A 382 -12.38 -5.90 -8.68
CA ILE A 382 -11.66 -5.27 -7.56
C ILE A 382 -12.63 -4.92 -6.42
N ASP A 383 -12.10 -4.62 -5.24
CA ASP A 383 -12.90 -4.32 -4.04
C ASP A 383 -12.89 -2.82 -3.69
N GLY A 384 -11.94 -2.06 -4.22
CA GLY A 384 -11.83 -0.62 -4.03
C GLY A 384 -12.89 0.17 -4.78
N ILE A 385 -13.10 1.42 -4.36
CA ILE A 385 -14.00 2.38 -5.00
C ILE A 385 -13.26 3.67 -5.35
N ASN A 386 -13.75 4.39 -6.35
CA ASN A 386 -13.20 5.68 -6.74
C ASN A 386 -13.55 6.76 -5.71
N ILE A 387 -12.53 7.40 -5.13
CA ILE A 387 -12.65 8.47 -4.14
C ILE A 387 -12.23 9.85 -4.67
N LEU A 388 -12.12 10.05 -5.97
CA LEU A 388 -11.70 11.32 -6.58
C LEU A 388 -12.55 12.51 -6.10
N SER A 389 -13.84 12.29 -5.80
CA SER A 389 -14.70 13.32 -5.23
C SER A 389 -14.24 13.76 -3.83
N VAL A 390 -13.76 12.83 -2.98
CA VAL A 390 -13.18 13.15 -1.67
C VAL A 390 -11.89 13.96 -1.86
N LEU A 391 -11.03 13.56 -2.79
CA LEU A 391 -9.79 14.29 -3.12
C LEU A 391 -10.08 15.72 -3.57
N LYS A 392 -11.20 15.97 -4.26
CA LYS A 392 -11.68 17.30 -4.63
C LYS A 392 -12.37 18.07 -3.47
N GLY A 393 -12.29 17.55 -2.25
CA GLY A 393 -12.88 18.16 -1.06
C GLY A 393 -14.41 18.01 -0.95
N LYS A 394 -15.02 17.11 -1.74
CA LYS A 394 -16.47 16.83 -1.68
C LYS A 394 -16.75 15.65 -0.75
N LYS A 395 -17.89 15.70 -0.06
CA LYS A 395 -18.33 14.59 0.80
C LYS A 395 -18.95 13.46 -0.03
N MET A 396 -18.61 12.22 0.31
CA MET A 396 -19.18 11.00 -0.31
C MET A 396 -20.00 10.17 0.69
N ARG A 397 -20.55 10.76 1.74
CA ARG A 397 -21.23 10.07 2.85
C ARG A 397 -22.18 8.97 2.41
N LYS A 398 -23.08 9.21 1.43
CA LYS A 398 -24.04 8.19 0.97
C LYS A 398 -23.41 6.89 0.48
N ILE A 399 -22.19 6.93 -0.05
CA ILE A 399 -21.46 5.76 -0.56
C ILE A 399 -20.60 5.17 0.57
N LEU A 400 -19.86 6.02 1.28
CA LEU A 400 -18.89 5.60 2.29
C LEU A 400 -19.58 5.07 3.56
N ASP A 401 -20.66 5.73 4.01
CA ASP A 401 -21.41 5.31 5.20
C ASP A 401 -22.14 3.96 5.02
N ASN A 402 -22.41 3.55 3.77
CA ASN A 402 -23.01 2.26 3.46
C ASN A 402 -22.01 1.18 3.06
N ARG A 403 -20.71 1.51 3.08
CA ARG A 403 -19.66 0.60 2.71
C ARG A 403 -19.26 -0.28 3.88
N TYR A 404 -19.11 -1.57 3.60
CA TYR A 404 -18.48 -2.51 4.52
C TYR A 404 -16.98 -2.57 4.29
N PHE A 405 -16.21 -2.66 5.38
CA PHE A 405 -14.80 -2.94 5.37
C PHE A 405 -14.50 -4.14 6.26
N TYR A 406 -13.65 -5.03 5.77
CA TYR A 406 -13.44 -6.34 6.35
C TYR A 406 -12.01 -6.49 6.88
N TYR A 407 -11.89 -6.89 8.13
CA TYR A 407 -10.62 -7.07 8.82
C TYR A 407 -10.27 -8.56 8.86
N PHE A 408 -9.19 -8.90 8.19
CA PHE A 408 -8.69 -10.26 8.15
C PHE A 408 -7.46 -10.41 9.05
N SER A 409 -7.39 -11.56 9.76
CA SER A 409 -6.15 -12.08 10.31
C SER A 409 -5.76 -13.26 9.44
N GLU A 410 -4.74 -13.11 8.62
CA GLU A 410 -4.41 -14.03 7.55
C GLU A 410 -5.65 -14.33 6.66
N ASN A 411 -6.02 -15.61 6.53
CA ASN A 411 -7.17 -16.02 5.71
C ASN A 411 -8.50 -16.06 6.48
N LYS A 412 -8.52 -15.58 7.72
CA LYS A 412 -9.73 -15.62 8.57
C LYS A 412 -10.32 -14.25 8.73
N LEU A 413 -11.59 -14.10 8.34
CA LEU A 413 -12.35 -12.88 8.57
C LEU A 413 -12.68 -12.76 10.06
N LYS A 414 -12.31 -11.64 10.69
CA LYS A 414 -12.36 -11.44 12.14
C LYS A 414 -13.23 -10.27 12.57
N ALA A 415 -13.32 -9.25 11.74
CA ALA A 415 -14.13 -8.07 12.04
C ALA A 415 -14.68 -7.44 10.77
N ILE A 416 -15.70 -6.61 10.96
CA ILE A 416 -16.35 -5.83 9.91
C ILE A 416 -16.62 -4.42 10.44
N ARG A 417 -16.44 -3.42 9.58
CA ARG A 417 -16.80 -2.04 9.84
C ARG A 417 -17.83 -1.56 8.82
N LYS A 418 -18.81 -0.78 9.30
CA LYS A 418 -19.72 0.03 8.50
C LYS A 418 -19.84 1.39 9.17
N ASP A 419 -19.49 2.45 8.45
CA ASP A 419 -19.45 3.80 9.02
C ASP A 419 -18.61 3.83 10.32
N LYS A 420 -19.18 4.26 11.43
CA LYS A 420 -18.56 4.32 12.77
C LYS A 420 -18.60 3.01 13.56
N TRP A 421 -19.33 2.02 13.09
CA TRP A 421 -19.54 0.78 13.82
C TRP A 421 -18.57 -0.30 13.38
N LYS A 422 -17.83 -0.86 14.34
CA LYS A 422 -16.94 -2.00 14.14
C LYS A 422 -17.37 -3.16 15.02
N TYR A 423 -17.68 -4.28 14.37
CA TYR A 423 -18.04 -5.53 15.01
C TYR A 423 -16.88 -6.53 14.90
N ILE A 424 -16.56 -7.21 16.00
CA ILE A 424 -15.49 -8.20 16.11
C ILE A 424 -16.10 -9.50 16.63
N ILE A 425 -15.83 -10.62 15.92
CA ILE A 425 -16.16 -11.97 16.41
C ILE A 425 -15.23 -12.37 17.57
N PRO A 426 -15.55 -13.42 18.35
CA PRO A 426 -14.61 -13.93 19.36
C PRO A 426 -13.27 -14.31 18.74
N ILE A 427 -12.16 -13.81 19.29
CA ILE A 427 -10.81 -14.09 18.82
C ILE A 427 -9.84 -14.31 19.97
N ASN A 428 -8.81 -15.12 19.71
CA ASN A 428 -7.57 -15.13 20.48
C ASN A 428 -6.58 -14.18 19.81
N TYR A 429 -5.86 -13.38 20.57
CA TYR A 429 -4.81 -12.47 20.12
C TYR A 429 -3.70 -12.39 21.16
N SER A 430 -2.61 -11.71 20.87
CA SER A 430 -1.51 -11.55 21.82
C SER A 430 -1.38 -10.07 22.23
N VAL A 431 -1.13 -9.83 23.53
CA VAL A 431 -0.88 -8.49 24.05
C VAL A 431 0.59 -8.37 24.40
N VAL A 432 1.21 -7.25 24.03
CA VAL A 432 2.57 -6.93 24.43
C VAL A 432 2.57 -6.56 25.91
N THR A 433 3.17 -7.39 26.75
CA THR A 433 3.24 -7.18 28.21
C THR A 433 4.59 -6.60 28.64
N ASN A 434 5.64 -6.86 27.87
CA ASN A 434 6.96 -6.29 28.09
C ASN A 434 7.58 -5.94 26.73
N PRO A 435 7.44 -4.69 26.24
CA PRO A 435 8.01 -4.28 24.97
C PRO A 435 9.52 -4.51 24.92
N GLY A 436 10.02 -4.91 23.77
CA GLY A 436 11.42 -5.10 23.52
C GLY A 436 12.21 -3.78 23.52
N ARG A 437 13.51 -3.90 23.35
CA ARG A 437 14.40 -2.74 23.31
C ARG A 437 15.60 -3.00 22.41
N ASP A 438 16.06 -1.94 21.73
CA ASP A 438 17.30 -1.91 20.96
C ASP A 438 17.39 -3.07 19.94
N GLY A 439 16.32 -3.27 19.19
CA GLY A 439 16.19 -4.30 18.14
C GLY A 439 15.87 -5.71 18.67
N LYS A 440 15.72 -5.89 19.97
CA LYS A 440 15.30 -7.17 20.55
C LYS A 440 13.78 -7.20 20.69
N ASN A 441 13.21 -8.34 20.35
CA ASN A 441 11.77 -8.57 20.48
C ASN A 441 11.37 -8.70 21.95
N GLY A 442 10.22 -8.14 22.31
CA GLY A 442 9.67 -8.19 23.66
C GLY A 442 8.88 -9.46 23.94
N LYS A 443 8.11 -9.43 25.04
CA LYS A 443 7.25 -10.52 25.46
C LYS A 443 5.79 -10.19 25.17
N THR A 444 5.05 -11.21 24.74
CA THR A 444 3.61 -11.15 24.53
C THR A 444 2.93 -12.24 25.36
N GLU A 445 1.72 -11.99 25.75
CA GLU A 445 0.88 -13.00 26.42
C GLU A 445 -0.43 -13.22 25.64
N PRO A 446 -0.94 -14.46 25.64
CA PRO A 446 -2.23 -14.75 25.04
C PRO A 446 -3.36 -13.98 25.72
N ASN A 447 -4.29 -13.47 24.94
CA ASN A 447 -5.48 -12.81 25.42
C ASN A 447 -6.68 -13.21 24.55
N LYS A 448 -7.88 -12.95 25.05
CA LYS A 448 -9.13 -13.22 24.36
C LYS A 448 -9.94 -11.94 24.21
N GLN A 449 -10.53 -11.76 23.05
CA GLN A 449 -11.56 -10.79 22.80
C GLN A 449 -12.85 -11.54 22.60
N GLU A 450 -13.81 -11.33 23.47
CA GLU A 450 -15.18 -11.79 23.26
C GLU A 450 -15.85 -11.01 22.12
N GLU A 451 -16.99 -11.47 21.67
CA GLU A 451 -17.82 -10.77 20.68
C GLU A 451 -18.04 -9.31 21.11
N ALA A 452 -17.75 -8.36 20.21
CA ALA A 452 -17.74 -6.96 20.58
C ALA A 452 -18.25 -6.05 19.46
N LEU A 453 -18.86 -4.94 19.87
CA LEU A 453 -19.24 -3.82 19.01
C LEU A 453 -18.65 -2.53 19.57
N TYR A 454 -17.98 -1.77 18.70
CA TYR A 454 -17.39 -0.47 19.03
C TYR A 454 -17.98 0.65 18.17
N ASN A 455 -18.06 1.85 18.74
CA ASN A 455 -18.37 3.08 18.01
C ASN A 455 -17.08 3.89 17.86
N LEU A 456 -16.40 3.77 16.73
CA LEU A 456 -15.07 4.37 16.49
C LEU A 456 -15.06 5.90 16.46
N GLU A 457 -16.22 6.55 16.31
CA GLU A 457 -16.34 8.00 16.41
C GLU A 457 -16.25 8.49 17.87
N LYS A 458 -16.74 7.67 18.83
CA LYS A 458 -16.74 7.98 20.26
C LYS A 458 -15.64 7.27 21.04
N ASP A 459 -15.15 6.15 20.53
CA ASP A 459 -14.19 5.26 21.17
C ASP A 459 -13.24 4.68 20.11
N ILE A 460 -12.34 5.53 19.64
CA ILE A 460 -11.33 5.16 18.62
C ILE A 460 -10.34 4.13 19.13
N SER A 461 -10.19 4.01 20.46
CA SER A 461 -9.29 3.08 21.14
C SER A 461 -9.91 1.70 21.39
N GLU A 462 -11.15 1.46 20.93
CA GLU A 462 -11.86 0.18 21.07
C GLU A 462 -11.84 -0.36 22.52
N SER A 463 -12.10 0.55 23.47
CA SER A 463 -11.98 0.26 24.91
C SER A 463 -13.29 -0.18 25.55
N LYS A 464 -14.44 0.26 25.01
CA LYS A 464 -15.77 0.00 25.56
C LYS A 464 -16.63 -0.82 24.62
N ASN A 465 -16.81 -2.12 24.93
CA ASN A 465 -17.74 -2.98 24.22
C ASN A 465 -19.21 -2.57 24.52
N ILE A 466 -19.91 -2.12 23.49
CA ILE A 466 -21.31 -1.66 23.57
C ILE A 466 -22.30 -2.58 22.84
N ILE A 467 -21.94 -3.85 22.68
CA ILE A 467 -22.75 -4.84 21.94
C ILE A 467 -24.12 -5.06 22.60
N LYS A 468 -24.18 -5.04 23.95
CA LYS A 468 -25.42 -5.24 24.71
C LYS A 468 -26.40 -4.11 24.54
N GLU A 469 -25.90 -2.89 24.38
CA GLU A 469 -26.69 -1.68 24.16
C GLU A 469 -27.18 -1.54 22.70
N ASN A 470 -26.56 -2.28 21.75
CA ASN A 470 -26.83 -2.14 20.32
C ASN A 470 -26.93 -3.52 19.61
N PRO A 471 -27.77 -4.46 20.09
CA PRO A 471 -27.83 -5.81 19.56
C PRO A 471 -28.29 -5.88 18.09
N GLY A 472 -29.14 -4.94 17.65
CA GLY A 472 -29.61 -4.88 16.27
C GLY A 472 -28.50 -4.55 15.29
N ILE A 473 -27.60 -3.60 15.61
CA ILE A 473 -26.44 -3.23 14.79
C ILE A 473 -25.43 -4.40 14.75
N ALA A 474 -25.18 -5.01 15.90
CA ALA A 474 -24.27 -6.15 15.97
C ALA A 474 -24.74 -7.31 15.10
N ASN A 475 -26.05 -7.62 15.11
CA ASN A 475 -26.64 -8.69 14.29
C ASN A 475 -26.59 -8.36 12.78
N GLU A 476 -26.86 -7.11 12.39
CA GLU A 476 -26.70 -6.63 11.00
C GLU A 476 -25.27 -6.88 10.51
N LEU A 477 -24.27 -6.42 11.27
CA LEU A 477 -22.86 -6.53 10.90
C LEU A 477 -22.39 -7.99 10.88
N LYS A 478 -22.83 -8.81 11.83
CA LYS A 478 -22.54 -10.25 11.86
C LYS A 478 -23.06 -10.94 10.61
N THR A 479 -24.31 -10.69 10.23
CA THR A 479 -24.92 -11.25 9.02
C THR A 479 -24.16 -10.83 7.76
N ALA A 480 -23.77 -9.55 7.66
CA ALA A 480 -23.00 -9.06 6.55
C ALA A 480 -21.59 -9.68 6.48
N LEU A 481 -20.95 -9.89 7.64
CA LEU A 481 -19.63 -10.53 7.75
C LEU A 481 -19.69 -11.98 7.24
N GLU A 482 -20.67 -12.76 7.71
CA GLU A 482 -20.88 -14.17 7.31
C GLU A 482 -21.18 -14.28 5.80
N ALA A 483 -22.00 -13.41 5.26
CA ALA A 483 -22.31 -13.36 3.82
C ALA A 483 -21.07 -13.04 2.98
N PHE A 484 -20.24 -12.09 3.42
CA PHE A 484 -19.01 -11.75 2.72
C PHE A 484 -17.98 -12.88 2.79
N GLU A 485 -17.87 -13.59 3.92
CA GLU A 485 -16.96 -14.73 4.05
C GLU A 485 -17.26 -15.83 3.02
N GLN A 486 -18.52 -16.10 2.75
CA GLN A 486 -18.92 -17.03 1.69
C GLN A 486 -18.58 -16.49 0.30
N THR A 487 -18.82 -15.18 0.09
CA THR A 487 -18.54 -14.53 -1.18
C THR A 487 -17.06 -14.55 -1.51
N ILE A 488 -16.18 -14.15 -0.57
CA ILE A 488 -14.74 -14.06 -0.82
C ILE A 488 -14.12 -15.44 -1.07
N LYS A 489 -14.60 -16.49 -0.38
CA LYS A 489 -14.17 -17.87 -0.62
C LYS A 489 -14.54 -18.37 -2.02
N LYS A 490 -15.74 -18.05 -2.49
CA LYS A 490 -16.23 -18.43 -3.82
C LYS A 490 -15.53 -17.69 -4.93
N GLU A 491 -15.18 -16.43 -4.71
CA GLU A 491 -14.58 -15.54 -5.69
C GLU A 491 -13.05 -15.47 -5.59
N ALA A 492 -12.43 -16.30 -4.72
CA ALA A 492 -10.97 -16.36 -4.58
C ALA A 492 -10.32 -16.83 -5.89
N ARG A 493 -9.25 -16.15 -6.25
CA ARG A 493 -8.43 -16.45 -7.42
C ARG A 493 -7.13 -17.14 -6.98
N PRO A 494 -6.52 -17.95 -7.83
CA PRO A 494 -5.30 -18.68 -7.46
C PRO A 494 -4.12 -17.71 -7.24
N VAL A 495 -3.32 -18.01 -6.24
CA VAL A 495 -2.00 -17.40 -6.08
C VAL A 495 -1.09 -17.76 -7.26
N GLY A 496 -0.13 -16.92 -7.59
CA GLY A 496 0.92 -17.27 -8.53
C GLY A 496 1.82 -18.37 -7.93
N VAL A 497 2.08 -19.41 -8.71
CA VAL A 497 2.98 -20.50 -8.32
C VAL A 497 4.01 -20.72 -9.42
N ALA A 498 5.29 -20.52 -9.09
CA ALA A 498 6.39 -20.87 -9.98
C ALA A 498 6.56 -22.39 -10.00
N LYS A 499 6.80 -22.95 -11.19
CA LYS A 499 7.20 -24.37 -11.30
C LYS A 499 8.59 -24.52 -10.68
N ASN A 500 8.73 -25.45 -9.76
CA ASN A 500 10.07 -25.79 -9.27
C ASN A 500 10.92 -26.29 -10.44
N THR A 501 12.07 -25.70 -10.60
CA THR A 501 13.08 -26.06 -11.61
C THR A 501 14.06 -27.11 -11.08
N PHE A 502 13.63 -27.93 -10.08
CA PHE A 502 14.44 -29.01 -9.52
C PHE A 502 13.90 -30.36 -9.93
#